data_149900d178f1495251bd35f4233183a9
#
_entry.id   149900d178f1495251bd35f4233183a9
#
_cell.length_a   1.000
_cell.length_b   1.000
_cell.length_c   1.000
_cell.angle_alpha   90.00
_cell.angle_beta   90.00
_cell.angle_gamma   90.00
#
_symmetry.space_group_name_H-M   'P 1'
#
loop_
_entity.id
_entity.type
_entity.pdbx_description
1 polymer ?
#
loop_
_entity_poly.entity_id
_entity_poly.type
_entity_poly.pdbx_seq_one_letter_code
_entity_poly.pdbx_strand_id
1 'polypeptide(L)'
;CIRDRFGGMALAIITYVAISQLGYVITSRVAAYADAGAPLVYQNAWLMLQVPYGVIGVTLLTAIMPRLSRNAADGDVDAVVRDLTLGSKLTFIALIPIVIFMTGFGVPIARALFQYGAYGAESAEQLGLTISFSAFTLIPYALVLLHLRVFYAREEAWTPTFIIAGITLTKIVLTLLAPLMTSNPDRVVILLGTANGFGFVSGAVIGGFL
;
A
#
# COMPACT_ATOMS: atom_id res chain seq x y z
N CYS A 1 -28.68 17.39 -7.97
CA CYS A 1 -29.23 16.42 -8.93
C CYS A 1 -28.37 15.18 -9.01
N ILE A 2 -28.96 14.00 -9.34
CA ILE A 2 -28.23 12.70 -9.40
C ILE A 2 -27.05 12.78 -10.37
N ARG A 3 -27.21 13.45 -11.51
CA ARG A 3 -26.18 13.63 -12.55
C ARG A 3 -24.95 14.38 -12.07
N ASP A 4 -25.12 15.42 -11.25
CA ASP A 4 -24.02 16.25 -10.76
C ASP A 4 -23.21 15.50 -9.68
N ARG A 5 -23.90 14.74 -8.85
CA ARG A 5 -23.31 13.86 -7.83
C ARG A 5 -22.47 12.73 -8.47
N PHE A 6 -23.04 12.10 -9.51
CA PHE A 6 -22.33 11.07 -10.28
C PHE A 6 -21.11 11.64 -11.03
N GLY A 7 -21.22 12.83 -11.63
CA GLY A 7 -20.12 13.53 -12.28
C GLY A 7 -18.98 13.87 -11.31
N GLY A 8 -19.32 14.34 -10.11
CA GLY A 8 -18.34 14.62 -9.06
C GLY A 8 -17.58 13.38 -8.57
N MET A 9 -18.29 12.26 -8.38
CA MET A 9 -17.67 10.98 -8.02
C MET A 9 -16.76 10.45 -9.13
N ALA A 10 -17.21 10.50 -10.38
CA ALA A 10 -16.39 10.06 -11.52
C ALA A 10 -15.11 10.89 -11.64
N LEU A 11 -15.20 12.22 -11.48
CA LEU A 11 -14.04 13.11 -11.51
C LEU A 11 -13.06 12.81 -10.37
N ALA A 12 -13.56 12.59 -9.15
CA ALA A 12 -12.71 12.21 -8.00
C ALA A 12 -11.97 10.90 -8.26
N ILE A 13 -12.64 9.87 -8.80
CA ILE A 13 -12.02 8.59 -9.14
C ILE A 13 -10.96 8.75 -10.25
N ILE A 14 -11.25 9.52 -11.29
CA ILE A 14 -10.27 9.79 -12.37
C ILE A 14 -9.04 10.50 -11.80
N THR A 15 -9.24 11.50 -10.95
CA THR A 15 -8.15 12.23 -10.30
C THR A 15 -7.32 11.31 -9.40
N TYR A 16 -7.99 10.45 -8.61
CA TYR A 16 -7.34 9.42 -7.80
C TYR A 16 -6.43 8.52 -8.65
N VAL A 17 -6.95 7.98 -9.76
CA VAL A 17 -6.19 7.10 -10.66
C VAL A 17 -5.02 7.86 -11.29
N ALA A 18 -5.24 9.08 -11.77
CA ALA A 18 -4.17 9.89 -12.39
C ALA A 18 -3.02 10.16 -11.41
N ILE A 19 -3.31 10.55 -10.16
CA ILE A 19 -2.32 10.77 -9.11
C ILE A 19 -1.53 9.46 -8.83
N SER A 20 -2.22 8.33 -8.69
CA SER A 20 -1.60 7.03 -8.44
C SER A 20 -0.66 6.62 -9.58
N GLN A 21 -1.08 6.84 -10.83
CA GLN A 21 -0.27 6.52 -12.00
C GLN A 21 0.98 7.41 -12.10
N LEU A 22 0.89 8.69 -11.77
CA LEU A 22 2.06 9.57 -11.69
C LEU A 22 3.09 9.04 -10.70
N GLY A 23 2.65 8.65 -9.52
CA GLY A 23 3.54 8.04 -8.51
C GLY A 23 4.19 6.75 -9.00
N TYR A 24 3.44 5.90 -9.71
CA TYR A 24 3.97 4.67 -10.29
C TYR A 24 5.02 4.94 -11.38
N VAL A 25 4.75 5.86 -12.32
CA VAL A 25 5.66 6.21 -13.41
C VAL A 25 6.97 6.78 -12.86
N ILE A 26 6.91 7.69 -11.89
CA ILE A 26 8.11 8.29 -11.27
C ILE A 26 8.94 7.20 -10.57
N THR A 27 8.31 6.34 -9.78
CA THR A 27 9.01 5.24 -9.08
C THR A 27 9.67 4.28 -10.07
N SER A 28 8.95 3.89 -11.13
CA SER A 28 9.47 2.98 -12.16
C SER A 28 10.64 3.61 -12.93
N ARG A 29 10.59 4.90 -13.21
CA ARG A 29 11.71 5.61 -13.85
C ARG A 29 12.94 5.65 -12.95
N VAL A 30 12.79 6.02 -11.68
CA VAL A 30 13.92 6.05 -10.74
C VAL A 30 14.52 4.65 -10.59
N ALA A 31 13.70 3.60 -10.50
CA ALA A 31 14.16 2.22 -10.49
C ALA A 31 14.98 1.89 -11.76
N ALA A 32 14.46 2.20 -12.94
CA ALA A 32 15.12 1.92 -14.22
C ALA A 32 16.43 2.69 -14.40
N TYR A 33 16.58 3.86 -13.79
CA TYR A 33 17.85 4.60 -13.79
C TYR A 33 18.90 3.93 -12.89
N ALA A 34 18.46 3.25 -11.82
CA ALA A 34 19.38 2.55 -10.93
C ALA A 34 19.92 1.27 -11.59
N ASP A 35 19.02 0.43 -12.12
CA ASP A 35 19.35 -0.80 -12.85
C ASP A 35 18.18 -1.20 -13.76
N ALA A 36 18.48 -1.82 -14.91
CA ALA A 36 17.49 -2.22 -15.90
C ALA A 36 16.48 -3.27 -15.34
N GLY A 37 16.91 -4.13 -14.42
CA GLY A 37 16.08 -5.14 -13.75
C GLY A 37 15.31 -4.63 -12.54
N ALA A 38 15.72 -3.50 -11.99
CA ALA A 38 15.17 -2.94 -10.75
C ALA A 38 13.65 -2.69 -10.75
N PRO A 39 13.00 -2.22 -11.83
CA PRO A 39 11.54 -2.09 -11.86
C PRO A 39 10.82 -3.43 -11.66
N LEU A 40 11.36 -4.51 -12.22
CA LEU A 40 10.79 -5.86 -12.08
C LEU A 40 10.93 -6.37 -10.63
N VAL A 41 12.11 -6.18 -10.03
CA VAL A 41 12.36 -6.54 -8.61
C VAL A 41 11.41 -5.78 -7.71
N TYR A 42 11.28 -4.46 -7.88
CA TYR A 42 10.36 -3.64 -7.10
C TYR A 42 8.91 -4.09 -7.24
N GLN A 43 8.46 -4.38 -8.48
CA GLN A 43 7.10 -4.83 -8.73
C GLN A 43 6.82 -6.21 -8.14
N ASN A 44 7.74 -7.16 -8.27
CA ASN A 44 7.62 -8.49 -7.68
C ASN A 44 7.60 -8.43 -6.15
N ALA A 45 8.43 -7.58 -5.53
CA ALA A 45 8.39 -7.36 -4.09
C ALA A 45 7.01 -6.86 -3.64
N TRP A 46 6.45 -5.89 -4.35
CA TRP A 46 5.13 -5.36 -4.04
C TRP A 46 4.01 -6.40 -4.22
N LEU A 47 4.06 -7.21 -5.29
CA LEU A 47 3.12 -8.31 -5.50
C LEU A 47 3.19 -9.34 -4.38
N MET A 48 4.39 -9.73 -3.95
CA MET A 48 4.58 -10.66 -2.84
C MET A 48 4.01 -10.15 -1.52
N LEU A 49 4.18 -8.86 -1.25
CA LEU A 49 3.58 -8.23 -0.07
C LEU A 49 2.04 -8.18 -0.14
N GLN A 50 1.47 -8.07 -1.32
CA GLN A 50 0.01 -8.04 -1.48
C GLN A 50 -0.65 -9.41 -1.28
N VAL A 51 0.05 -10.53 -1.48
CA VAL A 51 -0.53 -11.89 -1.34
C VAL A 51 -1.12 -12.13 0.05
N PRO A 52 -0.36 -11.98 1.17
CA PRO A 52 -0.94 -12.16 2.50
C PRO A 52 -2.08 -11.18 2.80
N TYR A 53 -1.95 -9.93 2.36
CA TYR A 53 -3.02 -8.97 2.50
C TYR A 53 -4.28 -9.39 1.71
N GLY A 54 -4.13 -9.88 0.48
CA GLY A 54 -5.25 -10.34 -0.35
C GLY A 54 -6.03 -11.47 0.31
N VAL A 55 -5.34 -12.39 0.97
CA VAL A 55 -5.99 -13.52 1.67
C VAL A 55 -6.64 -13.08 2.98
N ILE A 56 -5.94 -12.37 3.83
CA ILE A 56 -6.38 -12.06 5.20
C ILE A 56 -7.10 -10.71 5.27
N GLY A 57 -6.49 -9.67 4.71
CA GLY A 57 -7.01 -8.31 4.80
C GLY A 57 -8.36 -8.16 4.08
N VAL A 58 -8.47 -8.69 2.86
CA VAL A 58 -9.73 -8.64 2.11
C VAL A 58 -10.83 -9.45 2.81
N THR A 59 -10.50 -10.62 3.37
CA THR A 59 -11.47 -11.43 4.11
C THR A 59 -12.01 -10.70 5.33
N LEU A 60 -11.13 -10.08 6.14
CA LEU A 60 -11.53 -9.28 7.30
C LEU A 60 -12.37 -8.08 6.90
N LEU A 61 -11.98 -7.37 5.84
CA LEU A 61 -12.73 -6.22 5.33
C LEU A 61 -14.12 -6.63 4.86
N THR A 62 -14.25 -7.73 4.11
CA THR A 62 -15.56 -8.19 3.62
C THR A 62 -16.47 -8.64 4.76
N ALA A 63 -15.92 -9.21 5.83
CA ALA A 63 -16.69 -9.61 7.01
C ALA A 63 -17.23 -8.41 7.81
N ILE A 64 -16.50 -7.30 7.87
CA ILE A 64 -16.87 -6.11 8.63
C ILE A 64 -17.77 -5.16 7.82
N MET A 65 -17.64 -5.15 6.49
CA MET A 65 -18.29 -4.21 5.60
C MET A 65 -19.82 -4.10 5.77
N PRO A 66 -20.60 -5.21 5.92
CA PRO A 66 -22.06 -5.12 6.08
C PRO A 66 -22.48 -4.36 7.34
N ARG A 67 -21.74 -4.53 8.46
CA ARG A 67 -22.00 -3.80 9.70
C ARG A 67 -21.63 -2.34 9.56
N LEU A 68 -20.44 -2.06 9.03
CA LEU A 68 -19.95 -0.71 8.82
C LEU A 68 -20.91 0.12 7.95
N SER A 69 -21.38 -0.45 6.83
CA SER A 69 -22.30 0.23 5.92
C SER A 69 -23.66 0.47 6.56
N ARG A 70 -24.17 -0.46 7.36
CA ARG A 70 -25.44 -0.29 8.10
C ARG A 70 -25.33 0.82 9.12
N ASN A 71 -24.32 0.78 9.99
CA ASN A 71 -24.09 1.77 11.02
C ASN A 71 -23.84 3.17 10.43
N ALA A 72 -23.15 3.25 9.28
CA ALA A 72 -22.97 4.49 8.56
C ALA A 72 -24.28 5.06 7.98
N ALA A 73 -25.16 4.17 7.45
CA ALA A 73 -26.47 4.57 6.93
C ALA A 73 -27.42 5.04 8.05
N ASP A 74 -27.33 4.42 9.23
CA ASP A 74 -28.11 4.79 10.42
C ASP A 74 -27.58 6.07 11.09
N GLY A 75 -26.43 6.61 10.66
CA GLY A 75 -25.79 7.79 11.25
C GLY A 75 -25.16 7.52 12.64
N ASP A 76 -25.03 6.27 13.07
CA ASP A 76 -24.41 5.89 14.34
C ASP A 76 -22.87 5.94 14.24
N VAL A 77 -22.33 7.13 14.45
CA VAL A 77 -20.87 7.40 14.38
C VAL A 77 -20.11 6.56 15.40
N ASP A 78 -20.65 6.37 16.60
CA ASP A 78 -19.99 5.57 17.65
C ASP A 78 -19.90 4.09 17.27
N ALA A 79 -20.93 3.54 16.62
CA ALA A 79 -20.90 2.19 16.10
C ALA A 79 -19.88 2.04 14.95
N VAL A 80 -19.79 3.03 14.05
CA VAL A 80 -18.79 3.06 12.97
C VAL A 80 -17.38 3.06 13.56
N VAL A 81 -17.10 3.89 14.55
CA VAL A 81 -15.79 3.94 15.24
C VAL A 81 -15.46 2.63 15.94
N ARG A 82 -16.43 2.01 16.60
CA ARG A 82 -16.25 0.68 17.23
C ARG A 82 -15.90 -0.40 16.19
N ASP A 83 -16.60 -0.41 15.05
CA ASP A 83 -16.38 -1.39 13.99
C ASP A 83 -15.01 -1.17 13.31
N LEU A 84 -14.62 0.09 13.08
CA LEU A 84 -13.30 0.45 12.55
C LEU A 84 -12.18 0.03 13.52
N THR A 85 -12.37 0.27 14.82
CA THR A 85 -11.42 -0.14 15.87
C THR A 85 -11.27 -1.66 15.93
N LEU A 86 -12.37 -2.38 15.85
CA LEU A 86 -12.34 -3.85 15.81
C LEU A 86 -11.62 -4.36 14.56
N GLY A 87 -11.95 -3.80 13.40
CA GLY A 87 -11.28 -4.13 12.13
C GLY A 87 -9.79 -3.88 12.19
N SER A 88 -9.37 -2.75 12.74
CA SER A 88 -7.96 -2.43 12.92
C SER A 88 -7.25 -3.41 13.84
N LYS A 89 -7.84 -3.75 14.99
CA LYS A 89 -7.28 -4.73 15.94
C LYS A 89 -7.11 -6.11 15.30
N LEU A 90 -8.14 -6.60 14.60
CA LEU A 90 -8.07 -7.89 13.92
C LEU A 90 -7.02 -7.88 12.81
N THR A 91 -6.93 -6.79 12.06
CA THR A 91 -5.90 -6.60 11.03
C THR A 91 -4.49 -6.64 11.62
N PHE A 92 -4.24 -5.95 12.73
CA PHE A 92 -2.95 -5.99 13.42
C PHE A 92 -2.60 -7.41 13.90
N ILE A 93 -3.54 -8.09 14.58
CA ILE A 93 -3.32 -9.46 15.09
C ILE A 93 -2.95 -10.42 13.94
N ALA A 94 -3.61 -10.27 12.79
CA ALA A 94 -3.37 -11.15 11.66
C ALA A 94 -2.08 -10.80 10.87
N LEU A 95 -1.80 -9.50 10.67
CA LEU A 95 -0.69 -9.07 9.82
C LEU A 95 0.66 -8.97 10.55
N ILE A 96 0.70 -8.69 11.85
CA ILE A 96 1.98 -8.57 12.58
C ILE A 96 2.83 -9.85 12.47
N PRO A 97 2.30 -11.08 12.71
CA PRO A 97 3.08 -12.29 12.52
C PRO A 97 3.62 -12.47 11.10
N ILE A 98 2.82 -12.07 10.11
CA ILE A 98 3.21 -12.16 8.69
C ILE A 98 4.32 -11.16 8.38
N VAL A 99 4.21 -9.92 8.86
CA VAL A 99 5.26 -8.90 8.70
C VAL A 99 6.57 -9.38 9.32
N ILE A 100 6.53 -9.92 10.54
CA ILE A 100 7.71 -10.48 11.20
C ILE A 100 8.31 -11.61 10.36
N PHE A 101 7.47 -12.52 9.87
CA PHE A 101 7.91 -13.65 9.03
C PHE A 101 8.54 -13.14 7.71
N MET A 102 7.89 -12.25 6.99
CA MET A 102 8.41 -11.71 5.73
C MET A 102 9.69 -10.88 5.92
N THR A 103 9.79 -10.15 7.03
CA THR A 103 11.01 -9.40 7.38
C THR A 103 12.18 -10.36 7.64
N GLY A 104 11.97 -11.44 8.37
CA GLY A 104 13.03 -12.41 8.71
C GLY A 104 13.38 -13.38 7.58
N PHE A 105 12.41 -13.73 6.74
CA PHE A 105 12.55 -14.78 5.73
C PHE A 105 12.40 -14.26 4.27
N GLY A 106 12.46 -12.97 4.03
CA GLY A 106 12.30 -12.41 2.67
C GLY A 106 13.28 -12.99 1.66
N VAL A 107 14.57 -13.12 2.01
CA VAL A 107 15.59 -13.68 1.10
C VAL A 107 15.35 -15.18 0.84
N PRO A 108 15.15 -16.05 1.84
CA PRO A 108 14.77 -17.44 1.61
C PRO A 108 13.51 -17.60 0.75
N ILE A 109 12.48 -16.80 0.99
CA ILE A 109 11.23 -16.82 0.20
C ILE A 109 11.51 -16.44 -1.26
N ALA A 110 12.23 -15.35 -1.49
CA ALA A 110 12.54 -14.89 -2.84
C ALA A 110 13.38 -15.93 -3.61
N ARG A 111 14.38 -16.51 -2.96
CA ARG A 111 15.19 -17.58 -3.57
C ARG A 111 14.36 -18.81 -3.91
N ALA A 112 13.50 -19.26 -3.00
CA ALA A 112 12.67 -20.44 -3.20
C ALA A 112 11.64 -20.26 -4.33
N LEU A 113 11.11 -19.05 -4.51
CA LEU A 113 10.02 -18.79 -5.47
C LEU A 113 10.50 -18.24 -6.81
N PHE A 114 11.62 -17.55 -6.86
CA PHE A 114 12.04 -16.79 -8.04
C PHE A 114 13.42 -17.18 -8.59
N GLN A 115 14.25 -17.89 -7.85
CA GLN A 115 15.60 -18.25 -8.32
C GLN A 115 15.54 -19.37 -9.34
N TYR A 116 14.95 -19.12 -10.53
CA TYR A 116 14.84 -20.07 -11.63
C TYR A 116 15.17 -19.41 -12.97
N GLY A 117 15.79 -20.16 -13.87
CA GLY A 117 16.09 -19.74 -15.23
C GLY A 117 16.97 -18.49 -15.29
N ALA A 118 16.48 -17.44 -15.94
CA ALA A 118 17.20 -16.18 -16.09
C ALA A 118 17.16 -15.27 -14.85
N TYR A 119 16.36 -15.61 -13.84
CA TYR A 119 16.30 -14.86 -12.57
C TYR A 119 17.41 -15.38 -11.64
N GLY A 120 18.58 -14.76 -11.73
CA GLY A 120 19.79 -15.20 -11.01
C GLY A 120 19.70 -15.07 -9.49
N ALA A 121 20.68 -15.64 -8.80
CA ALA A 121 20.76 -15.58 -7.34
C ALA A 121 20.83 -14.16 -6.78
N GLU A 122 21.53 -13.27 -7.48
CA GLU A 122 21.67 -11.85 -7.13
C GLU A 122 20.33 -11.12 -7.17
N SER A 123 19.57 -11.28 -8.27
CA SER A 123 18.23 -10.68 -8.39
C SER A 123 17.25 -11.24 -7.36
N ALA A 124 17.34 -12.53 -7.04
CA ALA A 124 16.52 -13.15 -5.99
C ALA A 124 16.89 -12.64 -4.60
N GLU A 125 18.16 -12.39 -4.32
CA GLU A 125 18.61 -11.79 -3.07
C GLU A 125 18.14 -10.34 -2.94
N GLN A 126 18.30 -9.53 -3.99
CA GLN A 126 17.80 -8.15 -4.06
C GLN A 126 16.29 -8.09 -3.84
N LEU A 127 15.52 -8.99 -4.48
CA LEU A 127 14.09 -9.14 -4.26
C LEU A 127 13.78 -9.45 -2.80
N GLY A 128 14.48 -10.41 -2.21
CA GLY A 128 14.29 -10.83 -0.84
C GLY A 128 14.58 -9.73 0.17
N LEU A 129 15.66 -8.97 -0.02
CA LEU A 129 15.99 -7.80 0.80
C LEU A 129 14.90 -6.72 0.65
N THR A 130 14.44 -6.47 -0.58
CA THR A 130 13.36 -5.50 -0.82
C THR A 130 12.07 -5.93 -0.10
N ILE A 131 11.71 -7.21 -0.13
CA ILE A 131 10.57 -7.76 0.63
C ILE A 131 10.78 -7.54 2.14
N SER A 132 11.95 -7.93 2.68
CA SER A 132 12.25 -7.82 4.11
C SER A 132 12.12 -6.40 4.64
N PHE A 133 12.72 -5.44 3.95
CA PHE A 133 12.70 -4.03 4.36
C PHE A 133 11.36 -3.33 4.08
N SER A 134 10.54 -3.86 3.18
CA SER A 134 9.24 -3.28 2.82
C SER A 134 8.06 -3.98 3.51
N ALA A 135 8.28 -5.08 4.22
CA ALA A 135 7.22 -5.88 4.84
C ALA A 135 6.35 -5.06 5.82
N PHE A 136 6.95 -4.10 6.54
CA PHE A 136 6.20 -3.21 7.44
C PHE A 136 5.07 -2.43 6.73
N THR A 137 5.18 -2.24 5.41
CA THR A 137 4.18 -1.55 4.58
C THR A 137 2.79 -2.20 4.68
N LEU A 138 2.71 -3.50 4.94
CA LEU A 138 1.44 -4.23 5.03
C LEU A 138 0.50 -3.65 6.06
N ILE A 139 1.01 -3.20 7.20
CA ILE A 139 0.20 -2.65 8.28
C ILE A 139 -0.43 -1.30 7.89
N PRO A 140 0.33 -0.26 7.55
CA PRO A 140 -0.27 1.01 7.15
C PRO A 140 -1.09 0.91 5.87
N TYR A 141 -0.71 0.03 4.93
CA TYR A 141 -1.49 -0.26 3.74
C TYR A 141 -2.90 -0.77 4.10
N ALA A 142 -2.98 -1.77 4.98
CA ALA A 142 -4.25 -2.33 5.41
C ALA A 142 -5.10 -1.30 6.17
N LEU A 143 -4.49 -0.45 7.01
CA LEU A 143 -5.19 0.64 7.70
C LEU A 143 -5.75 1.67 6.72
N VAL A 144 -4.98 2.09 5.73
CA VAL A 144 -5.46 3.00 4.69
C VAL A 144 -6.68 2.41 3.98
N LEU A 145 -6.60 1.14 3.57
CA LEU A 145 -7.72 0.50 2.89
C LEU A 145 -8.96 0.36 3.78
N LEU A 146 -8.78 0.17 5.09
CA LEU A 146 -9.87 0.17 6.05
C LEU A 146 -10.52 1.56 6.19
N HIS A 147 -9.71 2.63 6.31
CA HIS A 147 -10.20 4.01 6.32
C HIS A 147 -10.95 4.36 5.02
N LEU A 148 -10.40 4.00 3.86
CA LEU A 148 -11.06 4.24 2.57
C LEU A 148 -12.46 3.60 2.50
N ARG A 149 -12.67 2.44 3.13
CA ARG A 149 -13.99 1.78 3.18
C ARG A 149 -15.01 2.60 3.97
N VAL A 150 -14.61 3.27 5.04
CA VAL A 150 -15.51 4.17 5.80
C VAL A 150 -15.97 5.31 4.92
N PHE A 151 -15.07 5.97 4.20
CA PHE A 151 -15.42 7.07 3.31
C PHE A 151 -16.30 6.63 2.14
N TYR A 152 -16.01 5.46 1.54
CA TYR A 152 -16.88 4.90 0.50
C TYR A 152 -18.27 4.52 1.03
N ALA A 153 -18.37 4.01 2.27
CA ALA A 153 -19.65 3.74 2.90
C ALA A 153 -20.49 5.01 3.15
N ARG A 154 -19.84 6.17 3.26
CA ARG A 154 -20.47 7.50 3.39
C ARG A 154 -20.71 8.20 2.03
N GLU A 155 -20.43 7.51 0.93
CA GLU A 155 -20.50 8.08 -0.44
C GLU A 155 -19.57 9.29 -0.66
N GLU A 156 -18.49 9.40 0.13
CA GLU A 156 -17.48 10.45 -0.01
C GLU A 156 -16.35 9.97 -0.92
N ALA A 157 -16.19 10.57 -2.10
CA ALA A 157 -15.14 10.19 -3.05
C ALA A 157 -13.90 11.11 -3.01
N TRP A 158 -14.04 12.35 -2.55
CA TRP A 158 -12.93 13.30 -2.51
C TRP A 158 -11.95 13.05 -1.37
N THR A 159 -12.43 12.67 -0.20
CA THR A 159 -11.57 12.36 0.96
C THR A 159 -10.57 11.23 0.64
N PRO A 160 -10.98 10.08 0.06
CA PRO A 160 -10.06 9.09 -0.49
C PRO A 160 -9.02 9.66 -1.46
N THR A 161 -9.42 10.58 -2.34
CA THR A 161 -8.51 11.19 -3.31
C THR A 161 -7.42 12.03 -2.61
N PHE A 162 -7.76 12.79 -1.57
CA PHE A 162 -6.78 13.55 -0.78
C PHE A 162 -5.82 12.63 -0.01
N ILE A 163 -6.32 11.53 0.56
CA ILE A 163 -5.46 10.53 1.24
C ILE A 163 -4.43 9.96 0.25
N ILE A 164 -4.88 9.56 -0.96
CA ILE A 164 -3.98 9.04 -1.99
C ILE A 164 -3.02 10.12 -2.50
N ALA A 165 -3.44 11.36 -2.61
CA ALA A 165 -2.55 12.47 -2.96
C ALA A 165 -1.42 12.61 -1.93
N GLY A 166 -1.73 12.55 -0.64
CA GLY A 166 -0.76 12.57 0.45
C GLY A 166 0.22 11.39 0.40
N ILE A 167 -0.30 10.16 0.19
CA ILE A 167 0.51 8.95 0.01
C ILE A 167 1.48 9.12 -1.17
N THR A 168 0.94 9.53 -2.31
CA THR A 168 1.72 9.65 -3.55
C THR A 168 2.76 10.74 -3.44
N LEU A 169 2.44 11.89 -2.84
CA LEU A 169 3.39 12.98 -2.61
C LEU A 169 4.56 12.52 -1.74
N THR A 170 4.28 11.90 -0.59
CA THR A 170 5.30 11.36 0.31
C THR A 170 6.18 10.33 -0.41
N LYS A 171 5.54 9.40 -1.14
CA LYS A 171 6.24 8.39 -1.95
C LYS A 171 7.14 9.03 -3.00
N ILE A 172 6.68 10.02 -3.76
CA ILE A 172 7.46 10.70 -4.80
C ILE A 172 8.67 11.41 -4.19
N VAL A 173 8.48 12.16 -3.11
CA VAL A 173 9.58 12.87 -2.43
C VAL A 173 10.66 11.88 -1.99
N LEU A 174 10.28 10.81 -1.30
CA LEU A 174 11.24 9.80 -0.83
C LEU A 174 11.88 9.02 -2.00
N THR A 175 11.12 8.75 -3.07
CA THR A 175 11.63 8.11 -4.29
C THR A 175 12.71 8.95 -4.97
N LEU A 176 12.51 10.27 -5.07
CA LEU A 176 13.50 11.17 -5.66
C LEU A 176 14.73 11.39 -4.78
N LEU A 177 14.59 11.22 -3.46
CA LEU A 177 15.71 11.27 -2.52
C LEU A 177 16.55 9.98 -2.51
N ALA A 178 15.98 8.84 -2.88
CA ALA A 178 16.66 7.55 -2.82
C ALA A 178 18.01 7.51 -3.56
N PRO A 179 18.14 7.98 -4.83
CA PRO A 179 19.42 8.00 -5.52
C PRO A 179 20.41 9.04 -4.97
N LEU A 180 19.95 10.03 -4.19
CA LEU A 180 20.82 10.99 -3.49
C LEU A 180 21.41 10.40 -2.20
N MET A 181 20.75 9.41 -1.61
CA MET A 181 21.18 8.74 -0.38
C MET A 181 22.21 7.63 -0.64
N THR A 182 22.19 7.02 -1.83
CA THR A 182 23.10 5.93 -2.17
C THR A 182 23.33 5.84 -3.67
N SER A 183 24.58 5.53 -4.03
CA SER A 183 24.96 5.22 -5.43
C SER A 183 24.86 3.73 -5.76
N ASN A 184 24.50 2.88 -4.79
CA ASN A 184 24.38 1.45 -5.00
C ASN A 184 22.97 1.13 -5.53
N PRO A 185 22.83 0.55 -6.75
CA PRO A 185 21.54 0.24 -7.37
C PRO A 185 20.63 -0.64 -6.49
N ASP A 186 21.19 -1.64 -5.82
CA ASP A 186 20.43 -2.56 -4.97
C ASP A 186 19.77 -1.83 -3.79
N ARG A 187 20.52 -0.92 -3.17
CA ARG A 187 20.02 -0.10 -2.07
C ARG A 187 18.96 0.87 -2.54
N VAL A 188 19.06 1.39 -3.76
CA VAL A 188 18.00 2.26 -4.33
C VAL A 188 16.69 1.49 -4.38
N VAL A 189 16.67 0.25 -4.88
CA VAL A 189 15.43 -0.56 -4.96
C VAL A 189 14.82 -0.82 -3.58
N ILE A 190 15.64 -1.13 -2.59
CA ILE A 190 15.19 -1.29 -1.20
C ILE A 190 14.57 0.01 -0.67
N LEU A 191 15.23 1.15 -0.93
CA LEU A 191 14.72 2.46 -0.54
C LEU A 191 13.39 2.82 -1.24
N LEU A 192 13.19 2.40 -2.49
CA LEU A 192 11.91 2.58 -3.19
C LEU A 192 10.78 1.78 -2.52
N GLY A 193 11.07 0.56 -2.06
CA GLY A 193 10.12 -0.24 -1.30
C GLY A 193 9.76 0.41 0.04
N THR A 194 10.76 0.89 0.78
CA THR A 194 10.54 1.62 2.04
C THR A 194 9.84 2.96 1.83
N ALA A 195 10.14 3.69 0.75
CA ALA A 195 9.45 4.93 0.38
C ALA A 195 7.94 4.69 0.14
N ASN A 196 7.59 3.58 -0.50
CA ASN A 196 6.21 3.17 -0.66
C ASN A 196 5.54 2.93 0.70
N GLY A 197 6.24 2.27 1.64
CA GLY A 197 5.77 2.03 3.00
C GLY A 197 5.51 3.32 3.77
N PHE A 198 6.44 4.26 3.75
CA PHE A 198 6.26 5.57 4.39
C PHE A 198 5.14 6.40 3.73
N GLY A 199 4.91 6.25 2.42
CA GLY A 199 3.75 6.79 1.76
C GLY A 199 2.45 6.30 2.41
N PHE A 200 2.31 4.99 2.64
CA PHE A 200 1.14 4.43 3.32
C PHE A 200 1.06 4.82 4.79
N VAL A 201 2.18 5.00 5.50
CA VAL A 201 2.18 5.55 6.86
C VAL A 201 1.57 6.95 6.86
N SER A 202 1.99 7.84 5.95
CA SER A 202 1.39 9.18 5.84
C SER A 202 -0.11 9.12 5.52
N GLY A 203 -0.53 8.21 4.64
CA GLY A 203 -1.93 7.99 4.33
C GLY A 203 -2.74 7.47 5.51
N ALA A 204 -2.19 6.55 6.31
CA ALA A 204 -2.84 6.06 7.52
C ALA A 204 -3.01 7.16 8.57
N VAL A 205 -2.01 8.03 8.72
CA VAL A 205 -2.07 9.19 9.62
C VAL A 205 -3.13 10.19 9.12
N ILE A 206 -3.10 10.58 7.84
CA ILE A 206 -4.09 11.49 7.26
C ILE A 206 -5.51 10.92 7.41
N GLY A 207 -5.72 9.66 7.05
CA GLY A 207 -7.02 9.00 7.15
C GLY A 207 -7.52 8.80 8.57
N GLY A 208 -6.63 8.79 9.56
CA GLY A 208 -6.99 8.71 10.99
C GLY A 208 -7.37 10.06 11.60
N PHE A 209 -7.00 11.18 10.98
CA PHE A 209 -7.37 12.53 11.42
C PHE A 209 -8.63 13.07 10.73
N LEU A 210 -9.07 12.48 9.61
CA LEU A 210 -10.26 12.84 8.85
C LEU A 210 -11.47 12.01 9.27
#